data_3c62cb3d0c44717cbc807af7b7b841df
#
_entry.id   3c62cb3d0c44717cbc807af7b7b841df
#
_cell.length_a   1.000
_cell.length_b   1.000
_cell.length_c   1.000
_cell.angle_alpha   90.00
_cell.angle_beta   90.00
_cell.angle_gamma   90.00
#
_symmetry.space_group_name_H-M   'P 1'
#
loop_
_entity.id
_entity.type
_entity.pdbx_description
1 polymer ?
#
loop_
_entity_poly.entity_id
_entity_poly.type
_entity_poly.pdbx_seq_one_letter_code
_entity_poly.pdbx_strand_id
1 'polypeptide(L)'
;HIGGGVHYPFGYVKLTPALHGGMVNLPGAEAFSTLPAGLLINFTTGERFHHAGDTGLITDMQLLKDKVDVAVLPIGDRFTMGPDDAVTAVDFIGPKVVIPCHYDTWPPIEQDAHAFAEMVGDRAHVEVMAPGDSYDF
;
A
#
# COMPACT_ATOMS: atom_id res chain seq x y z
N HIS A 1 13.37 4.63 10.76
CA HIS A 1 13.85 4.89 9.41
C HIS A 1 13.42 3.78 8.46
N ILE A 2 13.33 4.10 7.14
CA ILE A 2 13.02 3.12 6.10
C ILE A 2 14.02 1.95 6.15
N GLY A 3 13.49 0.73 6.05
CA GLY A 3 14.26 -0.51 6.19
C GLY A 3 14.47 -0.99 7.64
N GLY A 4 14.25 -0.12 8.62
CA GLY A 4 14.27 -0.47 10.04
C GLY A 4 12.93 -0.97 10.53
N GLY A 5 12.94 -1.73 11.63
CA GLY A 5 11.72 -2.21 12.26
C GLY A 5 11.87 -2.38 13.77
N VAL A 6 10.72 -2.47 14.43
CA VAL A 6 10.58 -2.55 15.89
C VAL A 6 9.55 -3.60 16.27
N HIS A 7 9.79 -4.31 17.36
CA HIS A 7 8.83 -5.23 17.97
C HIS A 7 7.86 -4.50 18.90
N TYR A 8 6.59 -4.78 18.74
CA TYR A 8 5.49 -4.37 19.59
C TYR A 8 4.78 -5.62 20.16
N PRO A 9 3.93 -5.48 21.18
CA PRO A 9 3.19 -6.63 21.73
C PRO A 9 2.34 -7.39 20.71
N PHE A 10 1.86 -6.72 19.65
CA PHE A 10 1.04 -7.31 18.59
C PHE A 10 1.84 -7.85 17.40
N GLY A 11 3.12 -7.55 17.29
CA GLY A 11 3.93 -8.00 16.14
C GLY A 11 5.18 -7.18 15.88
N TYR A 12 5.83 -7.46 14.76
CA TYR A 12 6.97 -6.72 14.24
C TYR A 12 6.52 -5.75 13.16
N VAL A 13 6.81 -4.46 13.31
CA VAL A 13 6.49 -3.40 12.35
C VAL A 13 7.79 -2.91 11.70
N LYS A 14 7.82 -2.88 10.38
CA LYS A 14 8.95 -2.40 9.57
C LYS A 14 8.49 -1.36 8.56
N LEU A 15 9.27 -0.30 8.37
CA LEU A 15 9.08 0.66 7.29
C LEU A 15 9.68 0.12 5.98
N THR A 16 8.89 0.14 4.92
CA THR A 16 9.32 -0.20 3.55
C THR A 16 9.51 1.05 2.71
N PRO A 17 10.35 1.03 1.65
CA PRO A 17 10.45 2.15 0.73
C PRO A 17 9.10 2.48 0.07
N ALA A 18 8.89 3.77 -0.17
CA ALA A 18 7.83 4.29 -1.03
C ALA A 18 8.40 5.42 -1.90
N LEU A 19 8.01 5.47 -3.16
CA LEU A 19 8.42 6.47 -4.12
C LEU A 19 7.33 7.52 -4.29
N HIS A 20 7.45 8.61 -3.55
CA HIS A 20 6.50 9.71 -3.56
C HIS A 20 7.17 11.01 -3.08
N GLY A 21 6.58 12.16 -3.40
CA GLY A 21 6.98 13.43 -2.81
C GLY A 21 6.45 13.53 -1.37
N GLY A 22 7.28 14.03 -0.47
CA GLY A 22 6.84 14.31 0.91
C GLY A 22 7.27 15.72 1.31
N MET A 23 6.32 16.60 1.56
CA MET A 23 6.59 17.94 2.08
C MET A 23 5.66 18.27 3.25
N VAL A 24 6.23 18.75 4.34
CA VAL A 24 5.49 19.20 5.50
C VAL A 24 5.61 20.72 5.62
N ASN A 25 4.45 21.38 5.56
CA ASN A 25 4.32 22.81 5.81
C ASN A 25 3.69 23.00 7.19
N LEU A 26 4.44 23.53 8.13
CA LEU A 26 3.94 23.86 9.45
C LEU A 26 3.77 25.38 9.58
N PRO A 27 2.69 25.90 10.17
CA PRO A 27 2.53 27.32 10.42
C PRO A 27 3.72 27.87 11.22
N GLY A 28 4.41 28.88 10.68
CA GLY A 28 5.54 29.53 11.35
C GLY A 28 6.87 28.77 11.30
N ALA A 29 6.97 27.69 10.53
CA ALA A 29 8.21 26.96 10.30
C ALA A 29 8.55 26.89 8.81
N GLU A 30 9.83 26.66 8.49
CA GLU A 30 10.24 26.36 7.13
C GLU A 30 9.67 25.02 6.68
N ALA A 31 9.24 24.91 5.41
CA ALA A 31 8.83 23.67 4.80
C ALA A 31 10.02 22.70 4.72
N PHE A 32 9.82 21.44 5.07
CA PHE A 32 10.82 20.40 4.94
C PHE A 32 10.30 19.17 4.21
N SER A 33 11.19 18.48 3.51
CA SER A 33 10.87 17.24 2.84
C SER A 33 10.98 16.07 3.81
N THR A 34 10.05 15.11 3.65
CA THR A 34 10.06 13.83 4.37
C THR A 34 10.32 12.70 3.40
N LEU A 35 10.70 11.54 3.91
CA LEU A 35 10.79 10.30 3.13
C LEU A 35 9.48 9.52 3.30
N PRO A 36 8.69 9.33 2.22
CA PRO A 36 7.52 8.48 2.24
C PRO A 36 7.89 7.04 2.57
N ALA A 37 7.00 6.32 3.20
CA ALA A 37 7.21 4.94 3.57
C ALA A 37 5.91 4.14 3.55
N GLY A 38 6.03 2.87 3.20
CA GLY A 38 5.01 1.87 3.49
C GLY A 38 5.27 1.20 4.84
N LEU A 39 4.32 0.34 5.25
CA LEU A 39 4.36 -0.44 6.48
C LEU A 39 4.30 -1.93 6.15
N LEU A 40 5.20 -2.72 6.71
CA LEU A 40 5.10 -4.17 6.77
C LEU A 40 4.90 -4.56 8.23
N ILE A 41 3.83 -5.31 8.51
CA ILE A 41 3.49 -5.80 9.85
C ILE A 41 3.42 -7.32 9.82
N ASN A 42 4.25 -7.97 10.63
CA ASN A 42 4.15 -9.40 10.90
C ASN A 42 3.49 -9.55 12.27
N PHE A 43 2.23 -9.95 12.31
CA PHE A 43 1.48 -10.13 13.55
C PHE A 43 1.97 -11.35 14.34
N THR A 44 1.82 -11.32 15.65
CA THR A 44 2.16 -12.46 16.53
C THR A 44 1.24 -13.67 16.30
N THR A 45 0.08 -13.45 15.72
CA THR A 45 -0.89 -14.47 15.29
C THR A 45 -0.47 -15.20 14.00
N GLY A 46 0.47 -14.62 13.25
CA GLY A 46 1.08 -15.24 12.06
C GLY A 46 0.77 -14.54 10.75
N GLU A 47 -0.25 -13.69 10.70
CA GLU A 47 -0.65 -12.94 9.51
C GLU A 47 0.38 -11.85 9.18
N ARG A 48 0.52 -11.53 7.89
CA ARG A 48 1.47 -10.56 7.36
C ARG A 48 0.73 -9.53 6.51
N PHE A 49 0.82 -8.30 6.94
CA PHE A 49 0.14 -7.16 6.33
C PHE A 49 1.14 -6.18 5.75
N HIS A 50 0.87 -5.67 4.55
CA HIS A 50 1.63 -4.59 3.94
C HIS A 50 0.71 -3.46 3.49
N HIS A 51 0.99 -2.25 3.91
CA HIS A 51 0.41 -1.03 3.35
C HIS A 51 1.51 -0.31 2.58
N ALA A 52 1.33 -0.15 1.27
CA ALA A 52 2.36 0.43 0.42
C ALA A 52 2.61 1.93 0.70
N GLY A 53 1.63 2.61 1.31
CA GLY A 53 1.63 4.07 1.43
C GLY A 53 1.38 4.73 0.07
N ASP A 54 1.59 6.03 0.00
CA ASP A 54 1.55 6.75 -1.27
C ASP A 54 2.85 6.49 -2.01
N THR A 55 2.77 5.76 -3.12
CA THR A 55 3.93 5.33 -3.89
C THR A 55 3.60 5.09 -5.35
N GLY A 56 4.55 5.38 -6.24
CA GLY A 56 4.63 4.76 -7.55
C GLY A 56 5.05 3.29 -7.45
N LEU A 57 5.01 2.57 -8.57
CA LEU A 57 5.54 1.20 -8.67
C LEU A 57 7.06 1.20 -8.53
N ILE A 58 7.59 0.37 -7.62
CA ILE A 58 9.02 0.20 -7.40
C ILE A 58 9.41 -1.27 -7.35
N THR A 59 10.62 -1.56 -7.83
CA THR A 59 11.14 -2.95 -7.87
C THR A 59 11.37 -3.56 -6.49
N ASP A 60 11.55 -2.73 -5.46
CA ASP A 60 11.69 -3.16 -4.06
C ASP A 60 10.49 -3.96 -3.55
N MET A 61 9.31 -3.80 -4.17
CA MET A 61 8.12 -4.62 -3.88
C MET A 61 8.36 -6.11 -4.13
N GLN A 62 9.30 -6.48 -5.03
CA GLN A 62 9.69 -7.88 -5.25
C GLN A 62 10.34 -8.52 -4.02
N LEU A 63 10.96 -7.73 -3.13
CA LEU A 63 11.52 -8.22 -1.86
C LEU A 63 10.45 -8.73 -0.88
N LEU A 64 9.19 -8.36 -1.13
CA LEU A 64 8.02 -8.80 -0.37
C LEU A 64 7.38 -10.08 -0.94
N LYS A 65 7.91 -10.63 -2.04
CA LYS A 65 7.36 -11.81 -2.70
C LYS A 65 7.11 -12.95 -1.70
N ASP A 66 5.87 -13.43 -1.67
CA ASP A 66 5.37 -14.52 -0.81
C ASP A 66 5.52 -14.24 0.71
N LYS A 67 5.72 -12.98 1.12
CA LYS A 67 5.88 -12.55 2.51
C LYS A 67 4.72 -11.68 3.02
N VAL A 68 3.66 -11.56 2.25
CA VAL A 68 2.50 -10.71 2.55
C VAL A 68 1.23 -11.52 2.32
N ASP A 69 0.34 -11.52 3.27
CA ASP A 69 -0.99 -12.14 3.14
C ASP A 69 -2.00 -11.12 2.64
N VAL A 70 -1.99 -9.89 3.19
CA VAL A 70 -2.85 -8.78 2.78
C VAL A 70 -2.00 -7.58 2.37
N ALA A 71 -2.23 -7.05 1.17
CA ALA A 71 -1.59 -5.84 0.66
C ALA A 71 -2.61 -4.73 0.43
N VAL A 72 -2.37 -3.54 0.99
CA VAL A 72 -3.12 -2.31 0.69
C VAL A 72 -2.32 -1.50 -0.32
N LEU A 73 -2.88 -1.30 -1.52
CA LEU A 73 -2.21 -0.68 -2.65
C LEU A 73 -2.98 0.55 -3.16
N PRO A 74 -2.32 1.69 -3.37
CA PRO A 74 -2.95 2.84 -4.00
C PRO A 74 -3.20 2.56 -5.48
N ILE A 75 -4.36 3.00 -6.00
CA ILE A 75 -4.75 2.84 -7.41
C ILE A 75 -5.18 4.16 -8.06
N GLY A 76 -5.02 5.29 -7.40
CA GLY A 76 -5.55 6.59 -7.85
C GLY A 76 -4.85 7.19 -9.07
N ASP A 77 -3.76 6.59 -9.54
CA ASP A 77 -2.93 7.15 -10.62
C ASP A 77 -2.39 8.54 -10.26
N ARG A 78 -2.06 9.37 -11.19
CA ARG A 78 -1.58 10.75 -11.09
C ARG A 78 -0.54 11.05 -10.01
N PHE A 79 -0.76 10.61 -8.77
CA PHE A 79 0.14 10.86 -7.61
C PHE A 79 0.74 9.58 -7.05
N THR A 80 0.14 8.44 -7.34
CA THR A 80 0.54 7.11 -6.89
C THR A 80 0.53 6.13 -8.05
N MET A 81 0.58 4.83 -7.79
CA MET A 81 0.30 3.82 -8.81
C MET A 81 -1.10 4.02 -9.39
N GLY A 82 -1.25 3.80 -10.70
CA GLY A 82 -2.54 3.55 -11.34
C GLY A 82 -2.90 2.06 -11.27
N PRO A 83 -4.10 1.67 -11.78
CA PRO A 83 -4.55 0.27 -11.76
C PRO A 83 -3.57 -0.70 -12.43
N ASP A 84 -2.98 -0.36 -13.58
CA ASP A 84 -2.01 -1.21 -14.29
C ASP A 84 -0.74 -1.48 -13.47
N ASP A 85 -0.19 -0.41 -12.86
CA ASP A 85 0.98 -0.51 -11.98
C ASP A 85 0.65 -1.32 -10.73
N ALA A 86 -0.53 -1.14 -10.14
CA ALA A 86 -0.97 -1.87 -8.98
C ALA A 86 -1.16 -3.37 -9.27
N VAL A 87 -1.63 -3.77 -10.46
CA VAL A 87 -1.65 -5.17 -10.91
C VAL A 87 -0.22 -5.72 -10.99
N THR A 88 0.73 -4.95 -11.51
CA THR A 88 2.15 -5.34 -11.53
C THR A 88 2.70 -5.48 -10.11
N ALA A 89 2.32 -4.59 -9.18
CA ALA A 89 2.69 -4.72 -7.77
C ALA A 89 2.12 -5.99 -7.12
N VAL A 90 0.91 -6.40 -7.49
CA VAL A 90 0.34 -7.70 -7.06
C VAL A 90 1.21 -8.86 -7.54
N ASP A 91 1.68 -8.85 -8.80
CA ASP A 91 2.58 -9.88 -9.32
C ASP A 91 3.94 -9.88 -8.59
N PHE A 92 4.45 -8.70 -8.20
CA PHE A 92 5.70 -8.56 -7.45
C PHE A 92 5.59 -9.10 -6.03
N ILE A 93 4.50 -8.77 -5.32
CA ILE A 93 4.30 -9.08 -3.90
C ILE A 93 3.74 -10.49 -3.72
N GLY A 94 2.79 -10.91 -4.56
CA GLY A 94 2.09 -12.19 -4.45
C GLY A 94 1.23 -12.31 -3.19
N PRO A 95 0.40 -11.32 -2.83
CA PRO A 95 -0.46 -11.39 -1.67
C PRO A 95 -1.64 -12.33 -1.92
N LYS A 96 -2.30 -12.79 -0.84
CA LYS A 96 -3.56 -13.53 -0.96
C LYS A 96 -4.74 -12.58 -1.20
N VAL A 97 -4.70 -11.42 -0.54
CA VAL A 97 -5.74 -10.39 -0.60
C VAL A 97 -5.13 -9.04 -0.93
N VAL A 98 -5.82 -8.28 -1.78
CA VAL A 98 -5.47 -6.88 -2.10
C VAL A 98 -6.64 -5.98 -1.73
N ILE A 99 -6.35 -4.90 -1.04
CA ILE A 99 -7.30 -3.84 -0.72
C ILE A 99 -6.87 -2.59 -1.48
N PRO A 100 -7.61 -2.14 -2.50
CA PRO A 100 -7.31 -0.89 -3.19
C PRO A 100 -7.58 0.31 -2.28
N CYS A 101 -6.72 1.32 -2.34
CA CYS A 101 -6.88 2.55 -1.58
C CYS A 101 -6.47 3.78 -2.40
N HIS A 102 -6.60 4.97 -1.82
CA HIS A 102 -6.18 6.24 -2.40
C HIS A 102 -6.80 6.49 -3.79
N TYR A 103 -8.13 6.32 -3.90
CA TYR A 103 -8.93 6.59 -5.11
C TYR A 103 -10.29 7.21 -4.74
N ASP A 104 -10.97 7.82 -5.69
CA ASP A 104 -12.34 8.39 -5.60
C ASP A 104 -12.58 9.47 -4.52
N THR A 105 -11.56 9.96 -3.83
CA THR A 105 -11.73 11.02 -2.83
C THR A 105 -11.87 12.41 -3.45
N TRP A 106 -11.47 12.59 -4.71
CA TRP A 106 -11.59 13.80 -5.52
C TRP A 106 -11.32 13.52 -7.00
N PRO A 107 -11.83 14.36 -7.96
CA PRO A 107 -11.86 14.02 -9.38
C PRO A 107 -10.55 13.56 -10.02
N PRO A 108 -9.35 14.13 -9.69
CA PRO A 108 -8.10 13.71 -10.31
C PRO A 108 -7.64 12.29 -10.02
N ILE A 109 -8.21 11.60 -9.04
CA ILE A 109 -7.88 10.23 -8.65
C ILE A 109 -9.10 9.28 -8.73
N GLU A 110 -10.10 9.64 -9.54
CA GLU A 110 -11.23 8.75 -9.80
C GLU A 110 -10.77 7.48 -10.51
N GLN A 111 -11.09 6.31 -9.95
CA GLN A 111 -10.77 4.99 -10.49
C GLN A 111 -11.89 4.01 -10.18
N ASP A 112 -12.13 3.07 -11.08
CA ASP A 112 -13.07 1.97 -10.87
C ASP A 112 -12.36 0.80 -10.17
N ALA A 113 -12.58 0.65 -8.87
CA ALA A 113 -11.99 -0.42 -8.07
C ALA A 113 -12.52 -1.82 -8.45
N HIS A 114 -13.74 -1.91 -9.02
CA HIS A 114 -14.26 -3.19 -9.52
C HIS A 114 -13.59 -3.57 -10.84
N ALA A 115 -13.35 -2.62 -11.74
CA ALA A 115 -12.55 -2.87 -12.93
C ALA A 115 -11.12 -3.27 -12.56
N PHE A 116 -10.51 -2.64 -11.55
CA PHE A 116 -9.21 -3.07 -11.01
C PHE A 116 -9.27 -4.53 -10.50
N ALA A 117 -10.33 -4.92 -9.80
CA ALA A 117 -10.50 -6.31 -9.34
C ALA A 117 -10.55 -7.30 -10.52
N GLU A 118 -11.23 -6.93 -11.62
CA GLU A 118 -11.25 -7.74 -12.84
C GLU A 118 -9.84 -7.86 -13.47
N MET A 119 -9.05 -6.78 -13.47
CA MET A 119 -7.67 -6.79 -13.96
C MET A 119 -6.75 -7.66 -13.11
N VAL A 120 -6.91 -7.67 -11.79
CA VAL A 120 -6.17 -8.59 -10.88
C VAL A 120 -6.52 -10.03 -11.18
N GLY A 121 -7.81 -10.35 -11.41
CA GLY A 121 -8.27 -11.70 -11.74
C GLY A 121 -7.87 -12.74 -10.68
N ASP A 122 -7.37 -13.89 -11.13
CA ASP A 122 -7.02 -15.01 -10.25
C ASP A 122 -5.70 -14.83 -9.47
N ARG A 123 -5.01 -13.68 -9.59
CA ARG A 123 -3.72 -13.43 -8.90
C ARG A 123 -3.88 -13.28 -7.39
N ALA A 124 -4.98 -12.64 -6.97
CA ALA A 124 -5.31 -12.40 -5.56
C ALA A 124 -6.81 -12.11 -5.44
N HIS A 125 -7.37 -12.32 -4.25
CA HIS A 125 -8.69 -11.80 -3.94
C HIS A 125 -8.62 -10.27 -3.77
N VAL A 126 -9.48 -9.52 -4.45
CA VAL A 126 -9.56 -8.06 -4.27
C VAL A 126 -10.76 -7.73 -3.39
N GLU A 127 -10.51 -7.13 -2.24
CA GLU A 127 -11.52 -6.65 -1.32
C GLU A 127 -11.74 -5.16 -1.51
N VAL A 128 -12.84 -4.78 -2.14
CA VAL A 128 -13.20 -3.37 -2.36
C VAL A 128 -14.00 -2.88 -1.16
N MET A 129 -13.41 -1.98 -0.38
CA MET A 129 -13.95 -1.48 0.88
C MET A 129 -14.37 -0.02 0.77
N ALA A 130 -15.49 0.33 1.41
CA ALA A 130 -15.87 1.71 1.65
C ALA A 130 -15.25 2.24 2.96
N PRO A 131 -15.09 3.57 3.11
CA PRO A 131 -14.66 4.15 4.38
C PRO A 131 -15.57 3.74 5.54
N GLY A 132 -14.99 3.12 6.56
CA GLY A 132 -15.68 2.59 7.73
C GLY A 132 -15.89 1.08 7.73
N ASP A 133 -15.64 0.40 6.59
CA ASP A 133 -15.67 -1.07 6.53
C ASP A 133 -14.48 -1.68 7.27
N SER A 134 -14.62 -2.94 7.64
CA SER A 134 -13.56 -3.76 8.25
C SER A 134 -13.43 -5.10 7.52
N TYR A 135 -12.21 -5.61 7.46
CA TYR A 135 -11.88 -6.91 6.90
C TYR A 135 -11.09 -7.73 7.91
N ASP A 136 -11.58 -8.91 8.26
CA ASP A 136 -10.91 -9.85 9.16
C ASP A 136 -10.13 -10.90 8.34
N PHE A 137 -8.84 -11.08 8.65
CA PHE A 137 -7.94 -11.99 7.92
C PHE A 137 -7.00 -12.77 8.83
#